data_37a534d90f08d378520e67e65eda6dc2
#
_entry.id   37a534d90f08d378520e67e65eda6dc2
#
_cell.length_a   1.000
_cell.length_b   1.000
_cell.length_c   1.000
_cell.angle_alpha   90.00
_cell.angle_beta   90.00
_cell.angle_gamma   90.00
#
_symmetry.space_group_name_H-M   'P 1'
#
loop_
_entity.id
_entity.type
_entity.pdbx_description
1 polymer ?
#
loop_
_entity_poly.entity_id
_entity_poly.type
_entity_poly.pdbx_seq_one_letter_code
_entity_poly.pdbx_strand_id
1 'polypeptide(L)'
;MFKRIDHVEIVPTNMDKAIAFYTDILGFKVRSRRKMENPPMLEIAYLELKDTLLEVISVKNAAPLTTAPYQIGYRMMAIEVEDMDKAVEYLKSKGVPITRGPVLLGTSKRAEIKDPDGISIELRQW
;
A
#
# COMPACT_ATOMS: atom_id res chain seq x y z
N MET A 1 -16.39 4.83 -22.15
CA MET A 1 -16.46 5.97 -21.23
C MET A 1 -15.44 5.82 -20.11
N PHE A 2 -15.68 5.00 -19.09
CA PHE A 2 -14.69 4.73 -18.06
C PHE A 2 -13.70 3.67 -18.54
N LYS A 3 -12.42 3.79 -18.20
CA LYS A 3 -11.38 2.88 -18.71
C LYS A 3 -10.95 1.83 -17.69
N ARG A 4 -10.57 2.26 -16.50
CA ARG A 4 -9.96 1.42 -15.45
C ARG A 4 -9.84 2.20 -14.15
N ILE A 5 -9.46 1.52 -13.08
CA ILE A 5 -8.98 2.21 -11.88
C ILE A 5 -7.60 2.76 -12.20
N ASP A 6 -7.42 4.07 -12.11
CA ASP A 6 -6.17 4.74 -12.46
C ASP A 6 -5.14 4.61 -11.33
N HIS A 7 -5.53 4.96 -10.11
CA HIS A 7 -4.67 4.88 -8.94
C HIS A 7 -5.48 4.70 -7.66
N VAL A 8 -4.78 4.38 -6.59
CA VAL A 8 -5.29 4.35 -5.21
C VAL A 8 -4.56 5.44 -4.44
N GLU A 9 -5.25 6.14 -3.54
CA GLU A 9 -4.68 7.18 -2.71
C GLU A 9 -4.55 6.72 -1.26
N ILE A 10 -3.40 7.03 -0.64
CA ILE A 10 -3.18 6.85 0.79
C ILE A 10 -2.63 8.13 1.41
N VAL A 11 -2.94 8.34 2.68
CA VAL A 11 -2.45 9.49 3.46
C VAL A 11 -1.58 8.94 4.59
N PRO A 12 -0.24 9.10 4.52
CA PRO A 12 0.66 8.63 5.57
C PRO A 12 0.83 9.66 6.68
N THR A 13 1.28 9.20 7.85
CA THR A 13 1.74 10.08 8.92
C THR A 13 3.07 10.75 8.56
N ASN A 14 3.97 9.98 7.94
CA ASN A 14 5.31 10.43 7.56
C ASN A 14 5.58 10.06 6.10
N MET A 15 5.71 11.08 5.27
CA MET A 15 5.87 10.92 3.81
C MET A 15 7.12 10.09 3.44
N ASP A 16 8.26 10.41 4.05
CA ASP A 16 9.52 9.73 3.73
C ASP A 16 9.50 8.25 4.14
N LYS A 17 8.95 7.94 5.31
CA LYS A 17 8.80 6.55 5.77
C LYS A 17 7.85 5.75 4.88
N ALA A 18 6.75 6.35 4.46
CA ALA A 18 5.80 5.69 3.56
C ALA A 18 6.45 5.40 2.21
N ILE A 19 7.08 6.40 1.60
CA ILE A 19 7.75 6.23 0.31
C ILE A 19 8.85 5.17 0.40
N ALA A 20 9.66 5.18 1.46
CA ALA A 20 10.71 4.19 1.67
C ALA A 20 10.14 2.77 1.77
N PHE A 21 9.05 2.57 2.48
CA PHE A 21 8.41 1.26 2.59
C PHE A 21 7.95 0.74 1.22
N TYR A 22 7.21 1.55 0.47
CA TYR A 22 6.69 1.13 -0.82
C TYR A 22 7.78 0.95 -1.87
N THR A 23 8.83 1.78 -1.85
CA THR A 23 9.93 1.68 -2.82
C THR A 23 10.97 0.63 -2.43
N ASP A 24 11.53 0.69 -1.22
CA ASP A 24 12.65 -0.17 -0.81
C ASP A 24 12.21 -1.59 -0.49
N ILE A 25 10.99 -1.77 0.01
CA ILE A 25 10.48 -3.09 0.40
C ILE A 25 9.57 -3.66 -0.68
N LEU A 26 8.55 -2.93 -1.12
CA LEU A 26 7.57 -3.46 -2.07
C LEU A 26 7.93 -3.29 -3.55
N GLY A 27 9.01 -2.56 -3.85
CA GLY A 27 9.53 -2.48 -5.21
C GLY A 27 8.86 -1.44 -6.10
N PHE A 28 8.07 -0.52 -5.53
CA PHE A 28 7.57 0.63 -6.28
C PHE A 28 8.70 1.55 -6.70
N LYS A 29 8.48 2.33 -7.75
CA LYS A 29 9.39 3.39 -8.19
C LYS A 29 8.70 4.74 -8.10
N VAL A 30 9.42 5.76 -7.66
CA VAL A 30 8.90 7.13 -7.62
C VAL A 30 8.78 7.64 -9.05
N ARG A 31 7.55 7.91 -9.49
CA ARG A 31 7.26 8.53 -10.78
C ARG A 31 7.38 10.05 -10.68
N SER A 32 6.82 10.62 -9.62
CA SER A 32 6.90 12.05 -9.35
C SER A 32 6.73 12.31 -7.85
N ARG A 33 7.30 13.41 -7.39
CA ARG A 33 7.14 13.89 -6.02
C ARG A 33 7.22 15.39 -6.03
N ARG A 34 6.25 16.06 -5.45
CA ARG A 34 6.22 17.53 -5.42
C ARG A 34 5.54 18.08 -4.17
N LYS A 35 6.01 19.22 -3.71
CA LYS A 35 5.36 19.96 -2.64
C LYS A 35 4.15 20.72 -3.17
N MET A 36 3.12 20.85 -2.35
CA MET A 36 1.91 21.60 -2.66
C MET A 36 1.92 22.92 -1.93
N GLU A 37 1.40 23.96 -2.58
CA GLU A 37 1.34 25.31 -2.01
C GLU A 37 0.03 25.58 -1.25
N ASN A 38 -1.00 24.79 -1.52
CA ASN A 38 -2.34 25.01 -0.98
C ASN A 38 -2.71 23.97 0.08
N PRO A 39 -2.59 24.29 1.39
CA PRO A 39 -3.10 23.41 2.43
C PRO A 39 -4.59 23.05 2.20
N PRO A 40 -5.05 21.87 2.65
CA PRO A 40 -4.38 20.96 3.57
C PRO A 40 -3.36 20.00 2.97
N MET A 41 -3.26 19.88 1.66
CA MET A 41 -2.28 19.01 1.01
C MET A 41 -0.89 19.65 1.09
N LEU A 42 0.09 18.92 1.60
CA LEU A 42 1.46 19.40 1.78
C LEU A 42 2.41 18.87 0.73
N GLU A 43 2.22 17.62 0.32
CA GLU A 43 3.10 16.96 -0.65
C GLU A 43 2.35 15.81 -1.31
N ILE A 44 2.63 15.57 -2.60
CA ILE A 44 2.07 14.45 -3.35
C ILE A 44 3.19 13.69 -4.04
N ALA A 45 3.15 12.37 -3.95
CA ALA A 45 4.02 11.48 -4.72
C ALA A 45 3.18 10.44 -5.46
N TYR A 46 3.56 10.16 -6.71
CA TYR A 46 3.05 9.03 -7.46
C TYR A 46 4.12 7.95 -7.51
N LEU A 47 3.75 6.75 -7.08
CA LEU A 47 4.61 5.58 -7.08
C LEU A 47 4.08 4.56 -8.07
N GLU A 48 4.96 3.96 -8.86
CA GLU A 48 4.60 2.97 -9.88
C GLU A 48 5.01 1.56 -9.46
N LEU A 49 4.11 0.60 -9.67
CA LEU A 49 4.41 -0.82 -9.64
C LEU A 49 3.85 -1.43 -10.93
N LYS A 50 4.73 -1.71 -11.89
CA LYS A 50 4.36 -2.09 -13.26
C LYS A 50 3.41 -1.05 -13.88
N ASP A 51 2.19 -1.45 -14.21
CA ASP A 51 1.17 -0.63 -14.85
C ASP A 51 0.17 -0.02 -13.87
N THR A 52 0.46 -0.07 -12.58
CA THR A 52 -0.41 0.46 -11.52
C THR A 52 0.25 1.62 -10.78
N LEU A 53 -0.58 2.50 -10.24
CA LEU A 53 -0.15 3.70 -9.52
C LEU A 53 -0.71 3.73 -8.11
N LEU A 54 0.13 4.18 -7.20
CA LEU A 54 -0.23 4.55 -5.83
C LEU A 54 0.10 6.03 -5.66
N GLU A 55 -0.90 6.83 -5.25
CA GLU A 55 -0.69 8.23 -4.89
C GLU A 55 -0.55 8.33 -3.37
N VAL A 56 0.52 8.95 -2.93
CA VAL A 56 0.80 9.18 -1.51
C VAL A 56 0.70 10.67 -1.25
N ILE A 57 -0.22 11.07 -0.37
CA ILE A 57 -0.54 12.47 -0.12
C ILE A 57 -0.29 12.81 1.35
N SER A 58 0.67 13.70 1.60
CA SER A 58 0.86 14.27 2.93
C SER A 58 -0.19 15.35 3.17
N VAL A 59 -0.92 15.24 4.27
CA VAL A 59 -2.03 16.13 4.61
C VAL A 59 -1.83 16.71 6.01
N LYS A 60 -2.03 18.03 6.12
CA LYS A 60 -1.97 18.71 7.42
C LYS A 60 -3.15 18.30 8.30
N ASN A 61 -2.85 17.88 9.54
CA ASN A 61 -3.88 17.48 10.52
C ASN A 61 -4.77 16.32 10.02
N ALA A 62 -4.17 15.33 9.37
CA ALA A 62 -4.88 14.14 8.95
C ALA A 62 -5.50 13.41 10.15
N ALA A 63 -6.73 12.94 9.98
CA ALA A 63 -7.40 12.12 10.99
C ALA A 63 -6.70 10.77 11.14
N PRO A 64 -6.68 10.17 12.35
CA PRO A 64 -6.05 8.86 12.55
C PRO A 64 -6.73 7.76 11.77
N LEU A 65 -5.96 6.72 11.44
CA LEU A 65 -6.49 5.51 10.80
C LEU A 65 -7.53 4.86 11.72
N THR A 66 -8.67 4.48 11.16
CA THR A 66 -9.67 3.70 11.89
C THR A 66 -9.14 2.29 12.19
N THR A 67 -9.44 1.79 13.39
CA THR A 67 -9.09 0.43 13.80
C THR A 67 -10.25 -0.55 13.61
N ALA A 68 -11.40 -0.09 13.15
CA ALA A 68 -12.55 -0.95 12.87
C ALA A 68 -12.18 -1.98 11.79
N PRO A 69 -12.38 -3.30 12.04
CA PRO A 69 -11.98 -4.33 11.09
C PRO A 69 -12.81 -4.29 9.80
N TYR A 70 -14.06 -3.88 9.91
CA TYR A 70 -14.98 -3.75 8.78
C TYR A 70 -15.82 -2.50 8.94
N GLN A 71 -15.75 -1.63 7.95
CA GLN A 71 -16.62 -0.46 7.85
C GLN A 71 -17.07 -0.30 6.40
N ILE A 72 -18.20 0.33 6.20
CA ILE A 72 -18.69 0.62 4.85
C ILE A 72 -17.70 1.55 4.15
N GLY A 73 -17.35 1.20 2.92
CA GLY A 73 -16.43 1.98 2.10
C GLY A 73 -15.20 1.18 1.69
N TYR A 74 -14.16 1.91 1.36
CA TYR A 74 -12.89 1.31 0.92
C TYR A 74 -12.24 0.53 2.08
N ARG A 75 -11.83 -0.71 1.81
CA ARG A 75 -11.27 -1.57 2.84
C ARG A 75 -9.74 -1.69 2.77
N MET A 76 -9.20 -2.14 1.65
CA MET A 76 -7.76 -2.27 1.45
C MET A 76 -7.46 -2.47 -0.03
N MET A 77 -6.21 -2.25 -0.41
CA MET A 77 -5.72 -2.64 -1.72
C MET A 77 -5.09 -4.02 -1.66
N ALA A 78 -5.04 -4.72 -2.78
CA ALA A 78 -4.34 -5.98 -2.94
C ALA A 78 -3.20 -5.82 -3.94
N ILE A 79 -2.05 -6.41 -3.62
CA ILE A 79 -0.88 -6.49 -4.48
C ILE A 79 -0.73 -7.94 -4.94
N GLU A 80 -0.65 -8.14 -6.24
CA GLU A 80 -0.39 -9.47 -6.80
C GLU A 80 1.07 -9.85 -6.62
N VAL A 81 1.31 -11.08 -6.18
CA VAL A 81 2.63 -11.68 -6.06
C VAL A 81 2.72 -12.91 -6.95
N GLU A 82 3.89 -13.15 -7.55
CA GLU A 82 4.10 -14.31 -8.40
C GLU A 82 4.17 -15.61 -7.59
N ASP A 83 4.78 -15.56 -6.42
CA ASP A 83 5.01 -16.71 -5.53
C ASP A 83 4.85 -16.25 -4.09
N MET A 84 3.78 -16.72 -3.45
CA MET A 84 3.43 -16.30 -2.07
C MET A 84 4.50 -16.73 -1.07
N ASP A 85 5.04 -17.93 -1.19
CA ASP A 85 6.02 -18.43 -0.22
C ASP A 85 7.32 -17.63 -0.27
N LYS A 86 7.76 -17.27 -1.47
CA LYS A 86 8.93 -16.40 -1.66
C LYS A 86 8.66 -14.97 -1.17
N ALA A 87 7.48 -14.44 -1.46
CA ALA A 87 7.09 -13.10 -0.99
C ALA A 87 7.09 -13.02 0.54
N VAL A 88 6.53 -14.02 1.20
CA VAL A 88 6.50 -14.11 2.67
C VAL A 88 7.91 -14.20 3.25
N GLU A 89 8.77 -15.05 2.69
CA GLU A 89 10.16 -15.19 3.13
C GLU A 89 10.92 -13.87 2.96
N TYR A 90 10.77 -13.23 1.81
CA TYR A 90 11.37 -11.92 1.54
C TYR A 90 10.92 -10.86 2.54
N LEU A 91 9.61 -10.73 2.78
CA LEU A 91 9.06 -9.74 3.71
C LEU A 91 9.55 -9.96 5.14
N LYS A 92 9.60 -11.22 5.59
CA LYS A 92 10.16 -11.55 6.90
C LYS A 92 11.63 -11.15 7.00
N SER A 93 12.42 -11.35 5.94
CA SER A 93 13.82 -10.94 5.90
C SER A 93 14.00 -9.42 5.99
N LYS A 94 13.00 -8.66 5.58
CA LYS A 94 12.96 -7.19 5.67
C LYS A 94 12.31 -6.68 6.96
N GLY A 95 11.97 -7.57 7.88
CA GLY A 95 11.34 -7.18 9.14
C GLY A 95 9.87 -6.79 9.03
N VAL A 96 9.19 -7.19 7.94
CA VAL A 96 7.76 -6.94 7.74
C VAL A 96 6.95 -8.15 8.19
N PRO A 97 6.19 -8.05 9.30
CA PRO A 97 5.37 -9.17 9.77
C PRO A 97 4.23 -9.50 8.80
N ILE A 98 3.94 -10.77 8.68
CA ILE A 98 2.70 -11.23 8.03
C ILE A 98 1.61 -11.17 9.09
N THR A 99 0.64 -10.28 8.90
CA THR A 99 -0.43 -10.05 9.88
C THR A 99 -1.57 -11.03 9.77
N ARG A 100 -1.72 -11.68 8.61
CA ARG A 100 -2.74 -12.70 8.38
C ARG A 100 -2.30 -13.64 7.25
N GLY A 101 -2.56 -14.95 7.44
CA GLY A 101 -2.22 -15.96 6.44
C GLY A 101 -0.73 -16.32 6.41
N PRO A 102 -0.23 -16.87 5.29
CA PRO A 102 -0.95 -17.20 4.06
C PRO A 102 -2.04 -18.26 4.23
N VAL A 103 -3.15 -18.09 3.50
CA VAL A 103 -4.22 -19.08 3.43
C VAL A 103 -4.50 -19.45 1.98
N LEU A 104 -4.91 -20.70 1.78
CA LEU A 104 -5.30 -21.21 0.49
C LEU A 104 -6.79 -20.92 0.26
N LEU A 105 -7.13 -20.37 -0.90
CA LEU A 105 -8.49 -20.09 -1.33
C LEU A 105 -8.69 -20.74 -2.71
N GLY A 106 -9.13 -22.00 -2.71
CA GLY A 106 -9.13 -22.79 -3.94
C GLY A 106 -7.71 -22.99 -4.45
N THR A 107 -7.40 -22.46 -5.64
CA THR A 107 -6.05 -22.48 -6.24
C THR A 107 -5.25 -21.22 -5.93
N SER A 108 -5.86 -20.19 -5.34
CA SER A 108 -5.19 -18.94 -5.03
C SER A 108 -4.68 -18.92 -3.59
N LYS A 109 -3.70 -18.07 -3.32
CA LYS A 109 -3.15 -17.84 -1.97
C LYS A 109 -3.32 -16.37 -1.60
N ARG A 110 -3.60 -16.13 -0.34
CA ARG A 110 -3.85 -14.81 0.21
C ARG A 110 -3.09 -14.62 1.52
N ALA A 111 -2.49 -13.46 1.71
CA ALA A 111 -1.90 -13.02 2.97
C ALA A 111 -2.18 -11.55 3.19
N GLU A 112 -1.89 -11.03 4.38
CA GLU A 112 -1.97 -9.60 4.67
C GLU A 112 -0.71 -9.14 5.39
N ILE A 113 -0.33 -7.91 5.10
CA ILE A 113 0.72 -7.15 5.77
C ILE A 113 0.17 -5.77 6.12
N LYS A 114 0.96 -4.98 6.82
CA LYS A 114 0.65 -3.57 7.09
C LYS A 114 1.81 -2.69 6.69
N ASP A 115 1.49 -1.50 6.20
CA ASP A 115 2.48 -0.46 5.97
C ASP A 115 2.89 0.22 7.29
N PRO A 116 3.82 1.22 7.28
CA PRO A 116 4.26 1.87 8.52
C PRO A 116 3.17 2.55 9.35
N ASP A 117 2.06 2.94 8.72
CA ASP A 117 0.92 3.54 9.41
C ASP A 117 -0.12 2.53 9.90
N GLY A 118 0.08 1.25 9.60
CA GLY A 118 -0.88 0.21 9.91
C GLY A 118 -1.95 0.02 8.85
N ILE A 119 -1.81 0.64 7.68
CA ILE A 119 -2.71 0.41 6.54
C ILE A 119 -2.55 -1.03 6.06
N SER A 120 -3.66 -1.78 6.04
CA SER A 120 -3.64 -3.17 5.61
C SER A 120 -3.48 -3.30 4.10
N ILE A 121 -2.64 -4.23 3.69
CA ILE A 121 -2.38 -4.58 2.29
C ILE A 121 -2.56 -6.08 2.13
N GLU A 122 -3.44 -6.49 1.23
CA GLU A 122 -3.56 -7.89 0.84
C GLU A 122 -2.45 -8.25 -0.14
N LEU A 123 -1.89 -9.44 0.01
CA LEU A 123 -1.05 -10.09 -1.00
C LEU A 123 -1.87 -11.19 -1.65
N ARG A 124 -1.84 -11.28 -2.97
CA ARG A 124 -2.61 -12.29 -3.71
C ARG A 124 -1.77 -12.99 -4.75
N GLN A 125 -1.75 -14.31 -4.68
CA GLN A 125 -1.25 -15.18 -5.76
C GLN A 125 -2.44 -15.93 -6.36
N TRP A 126 -2.63 -15.75 -7.64
CA TRP A 126 -3.67 -16.47 -8.39
C TRP A 126 -3.22 -17.86 -8.85
#